data_18dc2b668613b648c4c6c555c03bb83b
#
_entry.id   18dc2b668613b648c4c6c555c03bb83b
#
_cell.length_a   1.000
_cell.length_b   1.000
_cell.length_c   1.000
_cell.angle_alpha   90.00
_cell.angle_beta   90.00
_cell.angle_gamma   90.00
#
_symmetry.space_group_name_H-M   'P 1'
#
loop_
_entity.id
_entity.type
_entity.pdbx_description
1 polymer ?
#
loop_
_entity_poly.entity_id
_entity_poly.type
_entity_poly.pdbx_seq_one_letter_code
_entity_poly.pdbx_strand_id
1 'polypeptide(L)'
;MSLFSGYIFLFIGIVAGVSANSFAKISEGFSILYPSLACIFFMFICLFSLSKAMTVIPVGFTYATYGGLTITAIAIFGVMKYNQIPNIYGIIGITLIIIGVILLNT
;
A
#
# COMPACT_ATOMS: atom_id res chain seq x y z
N MET A 1 4.01 22.30 -6.25
CA MET A 1 4.72 21.09 -5.79
C MET A 1 5.27 20.36 -7.01
N SER A 2 6.51 19.89 -6.94
CA SER A 2 7.15 19.22 -8.07
C SER A 2 6.72 17.76 -8.16
N LEU A 3 6.95 17.15 -9.33
CA LEU A 3 6.68 15.73 -9.52
C LEU A 3 7.49 14.88 -8.53
N PHE A 4 8.73 15.29 -8.26
CA PHE A 4 9.58 14.60 -7.30
C PHE A 4 8.95 14.60 -5.91
N SER A 5 8.41 15.74 -5.45
CA SER A 5 7.70 15.82 -4.17
C SER A 5 6.46 14.92 -4.18
N GLY A 6 5.76 14.86 -5.31
CA GLY A 6 4.60 13.98 -5.45
C GLY A 6 4.96 12.52 -5.23
N TYR A 7 6.07 12.07 -5.80
CA TYR A 7 6.51 10.68 -5.60
C TYR A 7 7.00 10.42 -4.18
N ILE A 8 7.59 11.42 -3.52
CA ILE A 8 7.95 11.29 -2.09
C ILE A 8 6.69 11.09 -1.26
N PHE A 9 5.64 11.88 -1.48
CA PHE A 9 4.38 11.69 -0.77
C PHE A 9 3.74 10.36 -1.10
N LEU A 10 3.84 9.89 -2.34
CA LEU A 10 3.33 8.59 -2.73
C LEU A 10 4.06 7.48 -1.96
N PHE A 11 5.38 7.57 -1.83
CA PHE A 11 6.17 6.60 -1.07
C PHE A 11 5.75 6.59 0.41
N ILE A 12 5.58 7.77 1.01
CA ILE A 12 5.11 7.87 2.40
C ILE A 12 3.74 7.22 2.53
N GLY A 13 2.85 7.46 1.57
CA GLY A 13 1.52 6.84 1.55
C GLY A 13 1.58 5.32 1.49
N ILE A 14 2.48 4.78 0.67
CA ILE A 14 2.65 3.33 0.57
C ILE A 14 3.15 2.74 1.89
N VAL A 15 4.16 3.34 2.51
CA VAL A 15 4.68 2.88 3.79
C VAL A 15 3.61 2.94 4.86
N ALA A 16 2.88 4.06 4.93
CA ALA A 16 1.79 4.21 5.90
C ALA A 16 0.66 3.21 5.65
N GLY A 17 0.34 2.96 4.37
CA GLY A 17 -0.70 2.00 4.01
C GLY A 17 -0.34 0.57 4.39
N VAL A 18 0.91 0.16 4.15
CA VAL A 18 1.39 -1.16 4.57
C VAL A 18 1.32 -1.27 6.10
N SER A 19 1.75 -0.23 6.82
CA SER A 19 1.68 -0.22 8.28
C SER A 19 0.24 -0.32 8.77
N ALA A 20 -0.67 0.46 8.18
CA ALA A 20 -2.07 0.44 8.57
C ALA A 20 -2.69 -0.94 8.36
N ASN A 21 -2.40 -1.57 7.22
CA ASN A 21 -2.93 -2.91 6.94
C ASN A 21 -2.36 -3.96 7.87
N SER A 22 -1.09 -3.81 8.26
CA SER A 22 -0.48 -4.72 9.23
C SER A 22 -1.17 -4.61 10.59
N PHE A 23 -1.45 -3.39 11.04
CA PHE A 23 -2.18 -3.20 12.30
C PHE A 23 -3.63 -3.64 12.20
N ALA A 24 -4.25 -3.53 11.01
CA ALA A 24 -5.59 -4.05 10.79
C ALA A 24 -5.63 -5.55 11.04
N LYS A 25 -4.61 -6.28 10.58
CA LYS A 25 -4.50 -7.72 10.83
C LYS A 25 -4.38 -8.01 12.31
N ILE A 26 -3.51 -7.28 13.02
CA ILE A 26 -3.24 -7.48 14.44
C ILE A 26 -4.46 -7.12 15.28
N SER A 27 -5.30 -6.20 14.81
CA SER A 27 -6.47 -5.73 15.55
C SER A 27 -7.59 -6.76 15.65
N GLU A 28 -7.51 -7.86 14.91
CA GLU A 28 -8.53 -8.92 14.91
C GLU A 28 -9.93 -8.35 14.68
N GLY A 29 -10.10 -7.64 13.56
CA GLY A 29 -11.38 -7.05 13.20
C GLY A 29 -11.74 -5.81 14.01
N PHE A 30 -10.72 -5.06 14.44
CA PHE A 30 -10.88 -3.86 15.26
C PHE A 30 -11.44 -4.16 16.66
N SER A 31 -11.19 -5.38 17.14
CA SER A 31 -11.61 -5.77 18.49
C SER A 31 -10.58 -5.42 19.56
N ILE A 32 -9.32 -5.21 19.16
CA ILE A 32 -8.23 -4.87 20.08
C ILE A 32 -7.93 -3.37 19.93
N LEU A 33 -7.96 -2.63 21.05
CA LEU A 33 -7.94 -1.16 21.03
C LEU A 33 -6.67 -0.58 20.43
N TYR A 34 -5.48 -0.98 20.91
CA TYR A 34 -4.26 -0.31 20.48
C TYR A 34 -3.92 -0.53 19.01
N PRO A 35 -3.98 -1.76 18.48
CA PRO A 35 -3.78 -1.96 17.04
C PRO A 35 -4.82 -1.25 16.19
N SER A 36 -6.06 -1.15 16.67
CA SER A 36 -7.11 -0.43 15.94
C SER A 36 -6.80 1.05 15.83
N LEU A 37 -6.36 1.67 16.93
CA LEU A 37 -5.99 3.07 16.93
C LEU A 37 -4.77 3.32 16.04
N ALA A 38 -3.78 2.42 16.09
CA ALA A 38 -2.60 2.54 15.23
C ALA A 38 -2.99 2.42 13.75
N CYS A 39 -3.90 1.52 13.42
CA CYS A 39 -4.40 1.36 12.06
C CYS A 39 -5.04 2.66 11.56
N ILE A 40 -5.92 3.26 12.35
CA ILE A 40 -6.60 4.49 11.99
C ILE A 40 -5.58 5.64 11.81
N PHE A 41 -4.62 5.74 12.70
CA PHE A 41 -3.56 6.76 12.64
C PHE A 41 -2.77 6.65 11.34
N PHE A 42 -2.30 5.45 11.01
CA PHE A 42 -1.53 5.26 9.79
C PHE A 42 -2.38 5.43 8.53
N MET A 43 -3.66 5.07 8.57
CA MET A 43 -4.54 5.27 7.43
C MET A 43 -4.76 6.77 7.18
N PHE A 44 -4.84 7.58 8.24
CA PHE A 44 -4.92 9.03 8.09
C PHE A 44 -3.68 9.58 7.37
N ILE A 45 -2.49 9.15 7.82
CA ILE A 45 -1.24 9.57 7.18
C ILE A 45 -1.20 9.13 5.72
N CYS A 46 -1.63 7.90 5.45
CA CYS A 46 -1.69 7.35 4.12
C CYS A 46 -2.54 8.21 3.19
N LEU A 47 -3.77 8.48 3.58
CA LEU A 47 -4.69 9.26 2.74
C LEU A 47 -4.23 10.71 2.58
N PHE A 48 -3.70 11.30 3.64
CA PHE A 48 -3.16 12.66 3.55
C PHE A 48 -2.02 12.71 2.54
N SER A 49 -1.09 11.76 2.61
CA SER A 49 0.06 11.72 1.71
C SER A 49 -0.37 11.45 0.27
N LEU A 50 -1.31 10.54 0.07
CA LEU A 50 -1.84 10.26 -1.27
C LEU A 50 -2.55 11.49 -1.85
N SER A 51 -3.30 12.21 -1.02
CA SER A 51 -3.95 13.43 -1.45
C SER A 51 -2.94 14.47 -1.94
N LYS A 52 -1.83 14.61 -1.24
CA LYS A 52 -0.75 15.50 -1.68
C LYS A 52 -0.12 15.03 -2.99
N ALA A 53 0.09 13.73 -3.14
CA ALA A 53 0.63 13.18 -4.38
C ALA A 53 -0.30 13.44 -5.56
N MET A 54 -1.60 13.38 -5.34
CA MET A 54 -2.60 13.59 -6.39
C MET A 54 -2.64 15.02 -6.92
N THR A 55 -1.99 15.97 -6.24
CA THR A 55 -1.94 17.34 -6.76
C THR A 55 -1.03 17.45 -7.98
N VAL A 56 -0.11 16.52 -8.18
CA VAL A 56 0.84 16.54 -9.30
C VAL A 56 0.84 15.24 -10.10
N ILE A 57 0.31 14.16 -9.57
CA ILE A 57 0.22 12.86 -10.27
C ILE A 57 -1.27 12.58 -10.47
N PRO A 58 -1.69 12.18 -11.69
CA PRO A 58 -3.10 11.86 -11.92
C PRO A 58 -3.63 10.83 -10.92
N VAL A 59 -4.90 10.96 -10.53
CA VAL A 59 -5.53 10.14 -9.50
C VAL A 59 -5.41 8.65 -9.83
N GLY A 60 -5.69 8.26 -11.08
CA GLY A 60 -5.61 6.87 -11.47
C GLY A 60 -4.20 6.31 -11.34
N PHE A 61 -3.20 7.10 -11.74
CA PHE A 61 -1.80 6.68 -11.65
C PHE A 61 -1.36 6.55 -10.19
N THR A 62 -1.80 7.49 -9.35
CA THR A 62 -1.49 7.46 -7.92
C THR A 62 -2.04 6.21 -7.26
N TYR A 63 -3.33 5.94 -7.46
CA TYR A 63 -3.95 4.78 -6.83
C TYR A 63 -3.49 3.45 -7.41
N ALA A 64 -3.24 3.37 -8.71
CA ALA A 64 -2.74 2.13 -9.30
C ALA A 64 -1.35 1.79 -8.77
N THR A 65 -0.48 2.79 -8.66
CA THR A 65 0.87 2.61 -8.13
C THR A 65 0.82 2.26 -6.64
N TYR A 66 0.07 3.03 -5.87
CA TYR A 66 -0.11 2.77 -4.45
C TYR A 66 -0.68 1.37 -4.21
N GLY A 67 -1.78 1.04 -4.90
CA GLY A 67 -2.45 -0.24 -4.72
C GLY A 67 -1.56 -1.41 -5.12
N GLY A 68 -0.91 -1.31 -6.29
CA GLY A 68 -0.04 -2.37 -6.77
C GLY A 68 1.14 -2.64 -5.84
N LEU A 69 1.83 -1.58 -5.43
CA LEU A 69 2.99 -1.73 -4.55
C LEU A 69 2.58 -2.13 -3.13
N THR A 70 1.48 -1.60 -2.63
CA THR A 70 0.98 -1.94 -1.30
C THR A 70 0.54 -3.41 -1.26
N ILE A 71 -0.22 -3.86 -2.24
CA ILE A 71 -0.67 -5.25 -2.32
C ILE A 71 0.53 -6.19 -2.39
N THR A 72 1.52 -5.86 -3.22
CA THR A 72 2.73 -6.68 -3.35
C THR A 72 3.49 -6.75 -2.03
N ALA A 73 3.67 -5.61 -1.36
CA ALA A 73 4.39 -5.58 -0.08
C ALA A 73 3.67 -6.39 0.98
N ILE A 74 2.34 -6.28 1.06
CA ILE A 74 1.55 -7.02 2.03
C ILE A 74 1.57 -8.51 1.73
N ALA A 75 1.52 -8.90 0.46
CA ALA A 75 1.60 -10.31 0.07
C ALA A 75 2.94 -10.92 0.47
N ILE A 76 4.04 -10.19 0.23
CA ILE A 76 5.38 -10.65 0.63
C ILE A 76 5.45 -10.77 2.15
N PHE A 77 4.95 -9.78 2.87
CA PHE A 77 4.93 -9.78 4.33
C PHE A 77 4.12 -10.96 4.87
N GLY A 78 2.97 -11.27 4.24
CA GLY A 78 2.14 -12.39 4.63
C GLY A 78 2.87 -13.72 4.47
N VAL A 79 3.63 -13.88 3.37
CA VAL A 79 4.42 -15.09 3.16
C VAL A 79 5.50 -15.23 4.24
N MET A 80 6.21 -14.13 4.52
CA MET A 80 7.36 -14.18 5.43
C MET A 80 6.95 -14.33 6.89
N LYS A 81 5.89 -13.65 7.32
CA LYS A 81 5.52 -13.60 8.73
C LYS A 81 4.42 -14.60 9.09
N TYR A 82 3.45 -14.79 8.19
CA TYR A 82 2.27 -15.59 8.48
C TYR A 82 2.25 -16.89 7.70
N ASN A 83 3.30 -17.19 6.94
CA ASN A 83 3.41 -18.41 6.12
C ASN A 83 2.23 -18.57 5.15
N GLN A 84 1.72 -17.47 4.63
CA GLN A 84 0.59 -17.46 3.70
C GLN A 84 1.11 -17.59 2.27
N ILE A 85 1.55 -18.80 1.90
CA ILE A 85 2.18 -19.03 0.60
C ILE A 85 1.10 -19.02 -0.49
N PRO A 86 1.20 -18.13 -1.49
CA PRO A 86 0.21 -18.09 -2.57
C PRO A 86 0.40 -19.30 -3.51
N ASN A 87 -0.68 -19.69 -4.18
CA ASN A 87 -0.58 -20.71 -5.23
C ASN A 87 0.01 -20.07 -6.51
N ILE A 88 0.14 -20.90 -7.57
CA ILE A 88 0.73 -20.41 -8.82
C ILE A 88 -0.08 -19.24 -9.41
N TYR A 89 -1.40 -19.28 -9.27
CA TYR A 89 -2.25 -18.20 -9.79
C TYR A 89 -2.00 -16.88 -9.04
N GLY A 90 -1.77 -16.96 -7.72
CA GLY A 90 -1.43 -15.79 -6.93
C GLY A 90 -0.10 -15.20 -7.34
N ILE A 91 0.91 -16.04 -7.58
CA ILE A 91 2.22 -15.60 -8.03
C ILE A 91 2.12 -14.90 -9.38
N ILE A 92 1.38 -15.49 -10.32
CA ILE A 92 1.16 -14.89 -11.64
C ILE A 92 0.45 -13.54 -11.51
N GLY A 93 -0.58 -13.47 -10.68
CA GLY A 93 -1.33 -12.23 -10.47
C GLY A 93 -0.49 -11.11 -9.91
N ILE A 94 0.32 -11.41 -8.89
CA ILE A 94 1.22 -10.40 -8.29
C ILE A 94 2.24 -9.93 -9.32
N THR A 95 2.79 -10.85 -10.11
CA THR A 95 3.75 -10.51 -11.15
C THR A 95 3.12 -9.57 -12.19
N LEU A 96 1.89 -9.84 -12.60
CA LEU A 96 1.17 -8.98 -13.53
C LEU A 96 0.91 -7.60 -12.96
N ILE A 97 0.59 -7.51 -11.68
CA ILE A 97 0.40 -6.22 -10.99
C ILE A 97 1.68 -5.41 -11.03
N ILE A 98 2.81 -6.04 -10.68
CA ILE A 98 4.11 -5.36 -10.68
C ILE A 98 4.45 -4.85 -12.08
N ILE A 99 4.27 -5.69 -13.10
CA ILE A 99 4.52 -5.31 -14.48
C ILE A 99 3.62 -4.13 -14.87
N GLY A 100 2.35 -4.18 -14.52
CA GLY A 100 1.41 -3.10 -14.82
C GLY A 100 1.81 -1.78 -14.18
N VAL A 101 2.26 -1.81 -12.92
CA VAL A 101 2.71 -0.60 -12.23
C VAL A 101 3.95 -0.02 -12.92
N ILE A 102 4.89 -0.88 -13.31
CA ILE A 102 6.09 -0.43 -14.02
C ILE A 102 5.72 0.26 -15.33
N LEU A 103 4.86 -0.38 -16.12
CA LEU A 103 4.42 0.19 -17.40
C LEU A 103 3.68 1.51 -17.21
N LEU A 104 2.85 1.61 -16.19
CA LEU A 104 2.07 2.81 -15.92
C LEU A 104 2.97 4.00 -15.60
N ASN A 105 4.09 3.77 -14.94
CA ASN A 105 5.00 4.84 -14.51
C ASN A 105 6.17 5.06 -15.49
N THR A 106 6.16 4.39 -16.63
CA THR A 106 7.14 4.61 -17.71
C THR A 106 6.58 5.58 -18.76
#